data_0149c9d17b8d12774ee9342d06419d99
#
_entry.id   0149c9d17b8d12774ee9342d06419d99
#
_cell.length_a   1.000
_cell.length_b   1.000
_cell.length_c   1.000
_cell.angle_alpha   90.00
_cell.angle_beta   90.00
_cell.angle_gamma   90.00
#
_symmetry.space_group_name_H-M   'P 1'
#
loop_
_entity.id
_entity.type
_entity.pdbx_description
1 polymer ?
#
loop_
_entity_poly.entity_id
_entity_poly.type
_entity_poly.pdbx_seq_one_letter_code
_entity_poly.pdbx_strand_id
1 'polypeptide(L)'
;MLPYAQLPAPPPVLRQAAVLSGDRIETAGRSSQTSWQWEGRPDGSPERLWLPLEFLEAKLGFRRQQDHLEWFGRRVGLDSLPTRTLSDEVGLEVSDWLDSVGVTMRPQGKSLQLSLPRPQVKQLRRGKGSTATRLVLDLNGPVFVQRINNDLLLNLQTTTSQRRQIQQMGLAPRQGPDGLRLVGQATRVKSLSLNTPWRLVLDGVPTARRAGARRAAVRTPKLPLSHPQIAALLRSGLVVDQRSITVGVKPLQVFRAGGNLSALGLQLQPLAMRGSQQGLRFLPQLSQPAGAMIAVNGGFFNRIRQLPLGALRRNGVWLSGPILNRGVIAWGSSGKLQFGRLRLDQVLEVSGGRRWGLGFLNSGYLQRGLSRYTRAWGAQYRALSGEEQALLIRNGRVEAQYSRAALQQGVSIPPSADLVVARGGAPLPAATGDAVKVVLRSNSALAGLPNVLGGGPLLIQGGQVVLNGRGEGFSPGF
;
A
#
# COMPACT_ATOMS: atom_id res chain seq x y z
N MET A 1 -49.28 -56.81 3.34
CA MET A 1 -48.91 -55.46 3.71
C MET A 1 -47.38 -55.38 3.87
N LEU A 2 -46.69 -54.86 2.87
CA LEU A 2 -45.23 -54.66 2.92
C LEU A 2 -44.96 -53.34 3.61
N PRO A 3 -43.95 -53.22 4.51
CA PRO A 3 -43.63 -51.96 5.19
C PRO A 3 -43.03 -50.91 4.22
N TYR A 4 -43.56 -49.71 4.25
CA TYR A 4 -43.02 -48.56 3.53
C TYR A 4 -41.58 -48.29 4.00
N ALA A 5 -40.62 -48.44 3.11
CA ALA A 5 -39.26 -48.00 3.34
C ALA A 5 -39.24 -46.45 3.43
N GLN A 6 -38.90 -45.92 4.58
CA GLN A 6 -38.64 -44.50 4.73
C GLN A 6 -37.44 -44.09 3.86
N LEU A 7 -37.70 -43.17 2.92
CA LEU A 7 -36.63 -42.52 2.16
C LEU A 7 -35.68 -41.78 3.12
N PRO A 8 -34.35 -41.85 2.93
CA PRO A 8 -33.43 -41.10 3.76
C PRO A 8 -33.71 -39.61 3.62
N ALA A 9 -33.63 -38.89 4.74
CA ALA A 9 -33.78 -37.47 4.76
C ALA A 9 -32.81 -36.78 3.77
N PRO A 10 -33.24 -35.77 3.02
CA PRO A 10 -32.36 -35.07 2.11
C PRO A 10 -31.15 -34.50 2.88
N PRO A 11 -29.96 -34.54 2.29
CA PRO A 11 -28.77 -33.99 2.93
C PRO A 11 -28.98 -32.53 3.28
N PRO A 12 -28.43 -32.04 4.40
CA PRO A 12 -28.58 -30.65 4.81
C PRO A 12 -28.07 -29.74 3.69
N VAL A 13 -28.94 -28.83 3.25
CA VAL A 13 -28.56 -27.79 2.28
C VAL A 13 -27.46 -26.97 2.93
N LEU A 14 -26.22 -27.11 2.49
CA LEU A 14 -25.10 -26.29 2.88
C LEU A 14 -25.48 -24.82 2.54
N ARG A 15 -25.90 -24.06 3.54
CA ARG A 15 -26.10 -22.61 3.38
C ARG A 15 -24.76 -22.03 2.95
N GLN A 16 -24.71 -21.43 1.77
CA GLN A 16 -23.53 -20.68 1.33
C GLN A 16 -23.24 -19.56 2.32
N ALA A 17 -21.98 -19.41 2.71
CA ALA A 17 -21.56 -18.34 3.57
C ALA A 17 -21.98 -16.98 2.96
N ALA A 18 -22.67 -16.15 3.74
CA ALA A 18 -23.04 -14.83 3.28
C ALA A 18 -21.76 -13.96 3.17
N VAL A 19 -21.41 -13.57 1.97
CA VAL A 19 -20.29 -12.64 1.72
C VAL A 19 -20.86 -11.24 1.52
N LEU A 20 -20.50 -10.33 2.42
CA LEU A 20 -20.85 -8.92 2.35
C LEU A 20 -19.61 -8.11 2.01
N SER A 21 -19.75 -7.06 1.24
CA SER A 21 -18.67 -6.13 0.93
C SER A 21 -19.18 -4.71 0.78
N GLY A 22 -18.31 -3.75 1.02
CA GLY A 22 -18.65 -2.35 0.90
C GLY A 22 -17.43 -1.47 0.73
N ASP A 23 -17.70 -0.17 0.67
CA ASP A 23 -16.71 0.86 0.40
C ASP A 23 -16.66 1.96 1.48
N ARG A 24 -17.34 1.75 2.60
CA ARG A 24 -17.42 2.70 3.70
C ARG A 24 -17.24 2.01 5.05
N ILE A 25 -16.39 2.58 5.91
CA ILE A 25 -16.23 2.12 7.30
C ILE A 25 -16.47 3.30 8.24
N GLU A 26 -17.30 3.07 9.25
CA GLU A 26 -17.58 4.03 10.31
C GLU A 26 -16.85 3.64 11.59
N THR A 27 -16.08 4.59 12.14
CA THR A 27 -15.25 4.36 13.33
C THR A 27 -15.29 5.60 14.22
N ALA A 28 -15.71 5.44 15.47
CA ALA A 28 -15.79 6.53 16.44
C ALA A 28 -16.62 7.75 15.94
N GLY A 29 -17.74 7.49 15.26
CA GLY A 29 -18.63 8.53 14.72
C GLY A 29 -18.11 9.21 13.45
N ARG A 30 -17.11 8.64 12.79
CA ARG A 30 -16.53 9.17 11.54
C ARG A 30 -16.55 8.12 10.45
N SER A 31 -16.94 8.55 9.25
CA SER A 31 -16.93 7.73 8.05
C SER A 31 -15.59 7.83 7.32
N SER A 32 -15.10 6.72 6.82
CA SER A 32 -13.93 6.60 5.95
C SER A 32 -14.33 5.83 4.70
N GLN A 33 -13.93 6.35 3.54
CA GLN A 33 -14.12 5.68 2.27
C GLN A 33 -12.99 4.66 2.12
N THR A 34 -13.31 3.37 2.26
CA THR A 34 -12.34 2.28 2.15
C THR A 34 -13.07 0.96 1.96
N SER A 35 -12.48 0.06 1.20
CA SER A 35 -13.08 -1.24 0.91
C SER A 35 -12.99 -2.18 2.10
N TRP A 36 -14.01 -3.00 2.30
CA TRP A 36 -14.04 -4.06 3.30
C TRP A 36 -14.78 -5.28 2.77
N GLN A 37 -14.50 -6.44 3.35
CA GLN A 37 -15.24 -7.65 3.08
C GLN A 37 -15.46 -8.45 4.36
N TRP A 38 -16.67 -8.97 4.51
CA TRP A 38 -17.15 -9.79 5.61
C TRP A 38 -17.60 -11.13 5.07
N GLU A 39 -17.33 -12.20 5.79
CA GLU A 39 -17.79 -13.54 5.47
C GLU A 39 -18.39 -14.19 6.72
N GLY A 40 -19.71 -14.34 6.73
CA GLY A 40 -20.41 -15.14 7.71
C GLY A 40 -20.20 -16.62 7.45
N ARG A 41 -20.08 -17.42 8.50
CA ARG A 41 -19.91 -18.87 8.37
C ARG A 41 -21.18 -19.62 8.73
N PRO A 42 -21.63 -20.57 7.87
CA PRO A 42 -22.82 -21.34 8.11
C PRO A 42 -22.68 -22.37 9.24
N ASP A 43 -21.46 -22.72 9.63
CA ASP A 43 -21.11 -23.70 10.66
C ASP A 43 -21.04 -23.10 12.07
N GLY A 44 -21.38 -21.82 12.25
CA GLY A 44 -21.29 -21.10 13.54
C GLY A 44 -19.86 -20.76 13.96
N SER A 45 -18.86 -21.01 13.13
CA SER A 45 -17.50 -20.56 13.38
C SER A 45 -17.41 -19.03 13.30
N PRO A 46 -16.39 -18.38 13.92
CA PRO A 46 -16.26 -16.93 13.93
C PRO A 46 -16.30 -16.33 12.51
N GLU A 47 -17.05 -15.26 12.36
CA GLU A 47 -17.12 -14.50 11.13
C GLU A 47 -15.73 -13.92 10.78
N ARG A 48 -15.46 -13.73 9.49
CA ARG A 48 -14.18 -13.19 9.02
C ARG A 48 -14.35 -11.80 8.43
N LEU A 49 -13.47 -10.89 8.84
CA LEU A 49 -13.43 -9.53 8.34
C LEU A 49 -12.05 -9.21 7.75
N TRP A 50 -12.03 -8.73 6.51
CA TRP A 50 -10.83 -8.25 5.85
C TRP A 50 -10.85 -6.74 5.73
N LEU A 51 -9.79 -6.10 6.24
CA LEU A 51 -9.60 -4.65 6.21
C LEU A 51 -8.24 -4.28 5.60
N PRO A 52 -8.14 -3.17 4.86
CA PRO A 52 -6.87 -2.69 4.33
C PRO A 52 -5.89 -2.30 5.43
N LEU A 53 -4.61 -2.60 5.23
CA LEU A 53 -3.55 -2.26 6.18
C LEU A 53 -3.52 -0.76 6.50
N GLU A 54 -3.70 0.09 5.50
CA GLU A 54 -3.71 1.55 5.70
C GLU A 54 -4.82 1.99 6.66
N PHE A 55 -6.01 1.39 6.54
CA PHE A 55 -7.11 1.65 7.43
C PHE A 55 -6.77 1.23 8.88
N LEU A 56 -6.19 0.04 9.06
CA LEU A 56 -5.77 -0.45 10.37
C LEU A 56 -4.76 0.50 11.03
N GLU A 57 -3.75 0.97 10.29
CA GLU A 57 -2.74 1.89 10.80
C GLU A 57 -3.30 3.29 11.06
N ALA A 58 -4.06 3.86 10.10
CA ALA A 58 -4.49 5.24 10.15
C ALA A 58 -5.74 5.47 11.01
N LYS A 59 -6.62 4.48 11.17
CA LYS A 59 -7.94 4.65 11.79
C LYS A 59 -8.15 3.84 13.06
N LEU A 60 -7.43 2.72 13.25
CA LEU A 60 -7.55 1.91 14.46
C LEU A 60 -6.33 2.03 15.37
N GLY A 61 -5.19 2.46 14.84
CA GLY A 61 -3.94 2.65 15.60
C GLY A 61 -3.05 1.42 15.64
N PHE A 62 -3.19 0.51 14.69
CA PHE A 62 -2.22 -0.55 14.50
C PHE A 62 -0.84 0.04 14.19
N ARG A 63 0.19 -0.63 14.63
CA ARG A 63 1.58 -0.24 14.41
C ARG A 63 2.31 -1.29 13.60
N ARG A 64 2.81 -0.90 12.44
CA ARG A 64 3.67 -1.75 11.62
C ARG A 64 5.13 -1.60 12.05
N GLN A 65 5.81 -2.74 12.23
CA GLN A 65 7.24 -2.82 12.45
C GLN A 65 7.84 -3.86 11.50
N GLN A 66 8.56 -3.40 10.48
CA GLN A 66 9.12 -4.26 9.43
C GLN A 66 8.04 -5.21 8.84
N ASP A 67 8.13 -6.48 9.17
CA ASP A 67 7.27 -7.59 8.74
C ASP A 67 6.15 -7.96 9.72
N HIS A 68 6.03 -7.23 10.83
CA HIS A 68 5.02 -7.49 11.86
C HIS A 68 4.02 -6.34 11.99
N LEU A 69 2.81 -6.70 12.37
CA LEU A 69 1.76 -5.80 12.81
C LEU A 69 1.55 -5.96 14.32
N GLU A 70 1.44 -4.84 15.03
CA GLU A 70 1.29 -4.82 16.47
C GLU A 70 0.10 -3.95 16.89
N TRP A 71 -0.73 -4.47 17.79
CA TRP A 71 -1.86 -3.75 18.35
C TRP A 71 -2.24 -4.34 19.71
N PHE A 72 -2.41 -3.50 20.71
CA PHE A 72 -2.68 -3.89 22.12
C PHE A 72 -1.78 -5.00 22.63
N GLY A 73 -0.47 -4.92 22.36
CA GLY A 73 0.52 -5.89 22.82
C GLY A 73 0.57 -7.21 22.05
N ARG A 74 -0.43 -7.52 21.21
CA ARG A 74 -0.36 -8.66 20.31
C ARG A 74 0.47 -8.29 19.08
N ARG A 75 1.37 -9.18 18.71
CA ARG A 75 2.26 -9.03 17.56
C ARG A 75 2.12 -10.22 16.63
N VAL A 76 1.90 -9.97 15.34
CA VAL A 76 1.67 -11.01 14.33
C VAL A 76 2.47 -10.68 13.08
N GLY A 77 3.10 -11.67 12.47
CA GLY A 77 3.79 -11.54 11.18
C GLY A 77 2.78 -11.24 10.06
N LEU A 78 3.09 -10.30 9.21
CA LEU A 78 2.21 -9.94 8.07
C LEU A 78 1.99 -11.14 7.13
N ASP A 79 3.00 -11.99 6.99
CA ASP A 79 2.93 -13.18 6.12
C ASP A 79 2.06 -14.30 6.71
N SER A 80 1.78 -14.26 8.01
CA SER A 80 0.92 -15.25 8.68
C SER A 80 -0.57 -14.87 8.69
N LEU A 81 -0.89 -13.61 8.36
CA LEU A 81 -2.27 -13.15 8.28
C LEU A 81 -2.90 -13.57 6.94
N PRO A 82 -4.09 -14.21 6.95
CA PRO A 82 -4.82 -14.46 5.71
C PRO A 82 -5.10 -13.15 4.98
N THR A 83 -4.96 -13.17 3.67
CA THR A 83 -5.18 -11.99 2.82
C THR A 83 -6.26 -12.23 1.80
N ARG A 84 -6.96 -11.17 1.41
CA ARG A 84 -7.97 -11.18 0.35
C ARG A 84 -7.88 -9.89 -0.47
N THR A 85 -8.11 -9.96 -1.77
CA THR A 85 -8.22 -8.77 -2.60
C THR A 85 -9.57 -8.09 -2.36
N LEU A 86 -9.53 -6.83 -1.95
CA LEU A 86 -10.68 -5.94 -1.78
C LEU A 86 -10.62 -4.91 -2.90
N SER A 87 -11.55 -4.91 -3.83
CA SER A 87 -11.52 -3.97 -4.96
C SER A 87 -10.12 -3.79 -5.57
N ASP A 88 -9.38 -2.79 -5.13
CA ASP A 88 -8.05 -2.41 -5.58
C ASP A 88 -6.94 -2.57 -4.50
N GLU A 89 -7.30 -3.03 -3.31
CA GLU A 89 -6.40 -3.18 -2.16
C GLU A 89 -6.37 -4.61 -1.63
N VAL A 90 -5.34 -4.93 -0.86
CA VAL A 90 -5.28 -6.20 -0.13
C VAL A 90 -5.77 -6.00 1.29
N GLY A 91 -6.84 -6.70 1.65
CA GLY A 91 -7.34 -6.81 3.01
C GLY A 91 -6.60 -7.88 3.79
N LEU A 92 -6.35 -7.60 5.05
CA LEU A 92 -5.88 -8.55 6.05
C LEU A 92 -7.07 -9.06 6.86
N GLU A 93 -7.10 -10.34 7.15
CA GLU A 93 -8.08 -10.92 8.06
C GLU A 93 -7.72 -10.51 9.51
N VAL A 94 -8.66 -9.86 10.19
CA VAL A 94 -8.41 -9.24 11.51
C VAL A 94 -9.53 -9.47 12.52
N SER A 95 -10.49 -10.33 12.24
CA SER A 95 -11.66 -10.57 13.11
C SER A 95 -11.27 -10.92 14.53
N ASP A 96 -10.49 -11.99 14.67
CA ASP A 96 -10.05 -12.47 16.00
C ASP A 96 -9.27 -11.41 16.77
N TRP A 97 -8.61 -10.52 16.06
CA TRP A 97 -7.84 -9.45 16.69
C TRP A 97 -8.74 -8.33 17.20
N LEU A 98 -9.73 -7.94 16.41
CA LEU A 98 -10.73 -6.96 16.80
C LEU A 98 -11.59 -7.47 17.96
N ASP A 99 -12.03 -8.73 17.89
CA ASP A 99 -12.82 -9.37 18.94
C ASP A 99 -12.04 -9.46 20.26
N SER A 100 -10.74 -9.78 20.19
CA SER A 100 -9.88 -9.92 21.39
C SER A 100 -9.79 -8.66 22.25
N VAL A 101 -10.13 -7.50 21.68
CA VAL A 101 -10.16 -6.21 22.39
C VAL A 101 -11.58 -5.66 22.55
N GLY A 102 -12.61 -6.41 22.13
CA GLY A 102 -14.03 -6.05 22.31
C GLY A 102 -14.54 -5.05 21.29
N VAL A 103 -13.99 -5.02 20.08
CA VAL A 103 -14.54 -4.22 18.98
C VAL A 103 -15.83 -4.85 18.50
N THR A 104 -16.92 -4.09 18.56
CA THR A 104 -18.18 -4.50 17.91
C THR A 104 -18.11 -4.20 16.42
N MET A 105 -18.36 -5.22 15.61
CA MET A 105 -18.33 -5.18 14.15
C MET A 105 -19.76 -5.39 13.62
N ARG A 106 -20.29 -4.44 12.86
CA ARG A 106 -21.67 -4.52 12.31
C ARG A 106 -21.69 -4.09 10.84
N PRO A 107 -21.83 -5.04 9.90
CA PRO A 107 -22.04 -4.70 8.49
C PRO A 107 -23.49 -4.17 8.29
N GLN A 108 -23.63 -3.08 7.54
CA GLN A 108 -24.90 -2.45 7.20
C GLN A 108 -24.88 -1.99 5.74
N GLY A 109 -25.39 -2.82 4.84
CA GLY A 109 -25.35 -2.58 3.40
C GLY A 109 -23.92 -2.41 2.90
N LYS A 110 -23.56 -1.23 2.35
CA LYS A 110 -22.20 -0.91 1.91
C LYS A 110 -21.30 -0.33 3.01
N SER A 111 -21.84 -0.15 4.21
CA SER A 111 -21.10 0.39 5.36
C SER A 111 -20.79 -0.72 6.36
N LEU A 112 -19.61 -0.63 7.00
CA LEU A 112 -19.23 -1.41 8.15
C LEU A 112 -19.05 -0.48 9.34
N GLN A 113 -19.75 -0.77 10.44
CA GLN A 113 -19.59 -0.04 11.69
C GLN A 113 -18.62 -0.78 12.61
N LEU A 114 -17.54 -0.10 13.03
CA LEU A 114 -16.60 -0.56 14.05
C LEU A 114 -16.73 0.34 15.28
N SER A 115 -17.05 -0.24 16.42
CA SER A 115 -17.25 0.54 17.65
C SER A 115 -16.55 -0.07 18.86
N LEU A 116 -16.08 0.82 19.73
CA LEU A 116 -15.55 0.53 21.06
C LEU A 116 -16.20 1.47 22.06
N PRO A 117 -16.47 1.00 23.30
CA PRO A 117 -16.78 1.91 24.40
C PRO A 117 -15.67 2.95 24.55
N ARG A 118 -16.03 4.19 24.86
CA ARG A 118 -15.04 5.25 25.07
C ARG A 118 -14.36 5.09 26.40
N PRO A 119 -13.07 4.79 26.44
CA PRO A 119 -12.36 4.67 27.71
C PRO A 119 -12.12 6.04 28.34
N GLN A 120 -11.97 6.02 29.67
CA GLN A 120 -11.55 7.15 30.46
C GLN A 120 -10.07 7.01 30.80
N VAL A 121 -9.38 8.15 30.91
CA VAL A 121 -8.00 8.19 31.39
C VAL A 121 -8.01 8.05 32.91
N LYS A 122 -7.41 6.98 33.45
CA LYS A 122 -7.20 6.76 34.87
C LYS A 122 -6.02 7.58 35.40
N GLN A 123 -4.90 7.56 34.68
CA GLN A 123 -3.67 8.24 35.07
C GLN A 123 -2.89 8.72 33.84
N LEU A 124 -2.26 9.89 33.98
CA LEU A 124 -1.30 10.43 33.03
C LEU A 124 0.09 10.42 33.65
N ARG A 125 1.06 9.88 32.92
CA ARG A 125 2.44 9.79 33.38
C ARG A 125 3.42 10.24 32.30
N ARG A 126 4.53 10.89 32.72
CA ARG A 126 5.71 11.01 31.88
C ARG A 126 6.52 9.71 31.93
N GLY A 127 6.76 9.11 30.78
CA GLY A 127 7.68 7.99 30.68
C GLY A 127 9.12 8.44 30.45
N LYS A 128 10.09 7.66 30.91
CA LYS A 128 11.50 7.84 30.53
C LYS A 128 11.70 7.22 29.15
N GLY A 129 12.03 8.02 28.14
CA GLY A 129 12.45 7.60 26.80
C GLY A 129 13.89 8.03 26.54
N SER A 130 14.61 7.31 25.69
CA SER A 130 16.05 7.54 25.46
C SER A 130 16.37 8.88 24.79
N THR A 131 15.44 9.47 24.03
CA THR A 131 15.70 10.69 23.23
C THR A 131 14.51 11.65 23.10
N ALA A 132 13.31 11.26 23.56
CA ALA A 132 12.11 12.08 23.43
C ALA A 132 11.20 11.94 24.66
N THR A 133 10.41 12.96 24.94
CA THR A 133 9.41 12.90 25.99
C THR A 133 8.32 11.89 25.62
N ARG A 134 8.00 11.02 26.53
CA ARG A 134 6.95 10.02 26.41
C ARG A 134 5.77 10.39 27.30
N LEU A 135 4.57 10.37 26.75
CA LEU A 135 3.32 10.47 27.52
C LEU A 135 2.68 9.08 27.57
N VAL A 136 2.36 8.62 28.75
CA VAL A 136 1.63 7.37 28.99
C VAL A 136 0.26 7.70 29.56
N LEU A 137 -0.79 7.22 28.89
CA LEU A 137 -2.17 7.27 29.36
C LEU A 137 -2.55 5.87 29.84
N ASP A 138 -2.77 5.70 31.14
CA ASP A 138 -3.38 4.50 31.70
C ASP A 138 -4.91 4.63 31.56
N LEU A 139 -5.54 3.62 30.95
CA LEU A 139 -6.95 3.65 30.54
C LEU A 139 -7.76 2.56 31.27
N ASN A 140 -9.08 2.69 31.25
CA ASN A 140 -9.99 1.64 31.72
C ASN A 140 -10.52 0.73 30.59
N GLY A 141 -10.06 0.93 29.36
CA GLY A 141 -10.46 0.13 28.20
C GLY A 141 -9.61 0.45 26.97
N PRO A 142 -9.85 -0.26 25.85
CA PRO A 142 -9.16 -0.05 24.59
C PRO A 142 -9.55 1.29 23.94
N VAL A 143 -8.67 1.82 23.09
CA VAL A 143 -8.85 3.11 22.42
C VAL A 143 -8.48 3.03 20.94
N PHE A 144 -9.31 3.56 20.06
CA PHE A 144 -8.91 3.80 18.67
C PHE A 144 -8.03 5.05 18.58
N VAL A 145 -7.00 4.95 17.77
CA VAL A 145 -6.07 6.05 17.47
C VAL A 145 -6.17 6.38 15.99
N GLN A 146 -6.80 7.51 15.68
CA GLN A 146 -7.01 7.95 14.30
C GLN A 146 -6.05 9.08 13.93
N ARG A 147 -5.47 8.99 12.75
CA ARG A 147 -4.69 10.06 12.13
C ARG A 147 -5.58 10.79 11.14
N ILE A 148 -5.85 12.07 11.42
CA ILE A 148 -6.74 12.90 10.61
C ILE A 148 -5.99 14.16 10.23
N ASN A 149 -5.61 14.26 8.97
CA ASN A 149 -4.72 15.32 8.48
C ASN A 149 -3.42 15.36 9.32
N ASN A 150 -3.18 16.45 10.05
CA ASN A 150 -2.03 16.59 10.95
C ASN A 150 -2.38 16.35 12.43
N ASP A 151 -3.60 15.95 12.75
CA ASP A 151 -4.07 15.74 14.11
C ASP A 151 -4.14 14.26 14.48
N LEU A 152 -3.92 13.96 15.75
CA LEU A 152 -4.15 12.65 16.34
C LEU A 152 -5.46 12.70 17.11
N LEU A 153 -6.44 11.90 16.72
CA LEU A 153 -7.71 11.75 17.41
C LEU A 153 -7.73 10.43 18.18
N LEU A 154 -7.98 10.52 19.47
CA LEU A 154 -8.08 9.40 20.40
C LEU A 154 -9.56 9.27 20.83
N ASN A 155 -10.18 8.12 20.57
CA ASN A 155 -11.56 7.85 20.96
C ASN A 155 -11.69 7.63 22.49
N LEU A 156 -11.37 8.65 23.28
CA LEU A 156 -11.40 8.61 24.74
C LEU A 156 -11.90 9.92 25.35
N GLN A 157 -12.25 9.88 26.64
CA GLN A 157 -12.68 11.04 27.40
C GLN A 157 -11.61 11.47 28.38
N THR A 158 -11.47 12.80 28.55
CA THR A 158 -10.55 13.42 29.50
C THR A 158 -11.26 14.49 30.32
N THR A 159 -10.87 14.62 31.58
CA THR A 159 -11.27 15.75 32.44
C THR A 159 -10.53 17.03 32.02
N THR A 160 -11.03 18.17 32.51
CA THR A 160 -10.36 19.47 32.29
C THR A 160 -8.96 19.49 32.92
N SER A 161 -8.79 18.89 34.09
CA SER A 161 -7.49 18.76 34.77
C SER A 161 -6.51 17.94 33.93
N GLN A 162 -6.93 16.80 33.40
CA GLN A 162 -6.10 15.97 32.53
C GLN A 162 -5.68 16.68 31.25
N ARG A 163 -6.58 17.44 30.63
CA ARG A 163 -6.23 18.27 29.46
C ARG A 163 -5.18 19.34 29.78
N ARG A 164 -5.28 19.99 30.95
CA ARG A 164 -4.24 20.94 31.42
C ARG A 164 -2.89 20.24 31.59
N GLN A 165 -2.87 19.04 32.20
CA GLN A 165 -1.63 18.25 32.31
C GLN A 165 -1.03 17.88 30.94
N ILE A 166 -1.87 17.45 29.97
CA ILE A 166 -1.43 17.15 28.61
C ILE A 166 -0.85 18.42 27.95
N GLN A 167 -1.48 19.59 28.19
CA GLN A 167 -1.00 20.88 27.66
C GLN A 167 0.35 21.29 28.27
N GLN A 168 0.54 21.08 29.58
CA GLN A 168 1.83 21.31 30.25
C GLN A 168 2.96 20.40 29.74
N MET A 169 2.61 19.27 29.11
CA MET A 169 3.55 18.39 28.43
C MET A 169 3.87 18.81 27.00
N GLY A 170 3.37 19.97 26.54
CA GLY A 170 3.68 20.52 25.20
C GLY A 170 2.77 20.05 24.08
N LEU A 171 1.63 19.41 24.39
CA LEU A 171 0.62 19.03 23.44
C LEU A 171 -0.54 20.02 23.43
N ALA A 172 -1.32 20.06 22.34
CA ALA A 172 -2.51 20.91 22.21
C ALA A 172 -3.79 20.06 22.23
N PRO A 173 -4.31 19.69 23.42
CA PRO A 173 -5.50 18.83 23.54
C PRO A 173 -6.78 19.64 23.32
N ARG A 174 -7.71 19.07 22.55
CA ARG A 174 -9.09 19.55 22.39
C ARG A 174 -10.05 18.38 22.55
N GLN A 175 -11.00 18.48 23.50
CA GLN A 175 -12.04 17.48 23.65
C GLN A 175 -13.21 17.85 22.75
N GLY A 176 -13.66 16.89 21.93
CA GLY A 176 -14.82 17.01 21.06
C GLY A 176 -15.79 15.82 21.22
N PRO A 177 -16.87 15.82 20.45
CA PRO A 177 -17.83 14.70 20.46
C PRO A 177 -17.20 13.39 20.00
N ASP A 178 -16.16 13.43 19.18
CA ASP A 178 -15.45 12.24 18.62
C ASP A 178 -14.37 11.69 19.58
N GLY A 179 -13.97 12.47 20.60
CA GLY A 179 -12.91 12.12 21.54
C GLY A 179 -11.88 13.24 21.75
N LEU A 180 -10.70 12.88 22.26
CA LEU A 180 -9.60 13.80 22.49
C LEU A 180 -8.77 13.98 21.24
N ARG A 181 -8.68 15.21 20.74
CA ARG A 181 -7.84 15.60 19.60
C ARG A 181 -6.55 16.24 20.08
N LEU A 182 -5.39 15.73 19.62
CA LEU A 182 -4.07 16.34 19.80
C LEU A 182 -3.67 17.03 18.50
N VAL A 183 -3.77 18.35 18.49
CA VAL A 183 -3.60 19.17 17.28
C VAL A 183 -2.15 19.19 16.83
N GLY A 184 -1.91 18.96 15.53
CA GLY A 184 -0.58 19.04 14.91
C GLY A 184 0.37 17.89 15.26
N GLN A 185 -0.13 16.75 15.76
CA GLN A 185 0.72 15.69 16.30
C GLN A 185 0.75 14.38 15.46
N ALA A 186 -0.05 14.27 14.41
CA ALA A 186 -0.18 13.02 13.66
C ALA A 186 1.12 12.48 13.06
N THR A 187 2.02 13.37 12.63
CA THR A 187 3.30 12.98 12.01
C THR A 187 4.46 12.90 13.00
N ARG A 188 4.36 13.58 14.15
CA ARG A 188 5.43 13.68 15.16
C ARG A 188 5.34 12.63 16.23
N VAL A 189 4.11 12.30 16.67
CA VAL A 189 3.88 11.41 17.79
C VAL A 189 3.61 9.99 17.27
N LYS A 190 4.42 9.05 17.74
CA LYS A 190 4.19 7.61 17.52
C LYS A 190 3.33 7.07 18.66
N SER A 191 2.31 6.27 18.32
CA SER A 191 1.44 5.63 19.31
C SER A 191 1.72 4.14 19.43
N LEU A 192 1.61 3.61 20.64
CA LEU A 192 1.68 2.20 20.97
C LEU A 192 0.57 1.89 21.98
N SER A 193 -0.31 0.96 21.63
CA SER A 193 -1.40 0.46 22.48
C SER A 193 -0.99 -0.84 23.18
N LEU A 194 -1.29 -0.95 24.48
CA LEU A 194 -1.02 -2.12 25.31
C LEU A 194 -2.29 -2.53 26.07
N ASN A 195 -2.47 -3.81 26.36
CA ASN A 195 -3.72 -4.34 26.96
C ASN A 195 -3.62 -4.74 28.44
N THR A 196 -2.44 -4.95 29.01
CA THR A 196 -2.32 -5.44 30.38
C THR A 196 -1.33 -4.58 31.19
N PRO A 197 -1.83 -3.57 31.89
CA PRO A 197 -3.15 -2.93 31.80
C PRO A 197 -3.33 -2.10 30.51
N TRP A 198 -4.56 -1.68 30.21
CA TRP A 198 -4.84 -0.83 29.05
C TRP A 198 -4.03 0.47 29.11
N ARG A 199 -3.18 0.69 28.13
CA ARG A 199 -2.32 1.87 28.03
C ARG A 199 -2.21 2.36 26.60
N LEU A 200 -2.17 3.66 26.47
CA LEU A 200 -1.71 4.30 25.25
C LEU A 200 -0.42 5.05 25.54
N VAL A 201 0.64 4.67 24.83
CA VAL A 201 1.96 5.30 24.93
C VAL A 201 2.13 6.19 23.71
N LEU A 202 2.44 7.47 23.94
CA LEU A 202 2.70 8.46 22.92
C LEU A 202 4.18 8.89 23.01
N ASP A 203 4.98 8.50 22.00
CA ASP A 203 6.40 8.85 21.89
C ASP A 203 6.61 10.05 20.98
N GLY A 204 7.64 10.86 21.26
CA GLY A 204 7.95 12.05 20.47
C GLY A 204 7.17 13.30 20.87
N VAL A 205 6.63 13.30 22.09
CA VAL A 205 5.93 14.46 22.66
C VAL A 205 6.92 15.62 22.84
N PRO A 206 6.61 16.85 22.40
CA PRO A 206 7.49 18.00 22.56
C PRO A 206 7.80 18.29 24.02
N THR A 207 9.03 18.70 24.38
CA THR A 207 9.32 19.20 25.72
C THR A 207 8.74 20.60 25.91
N ALA A 208 8.21 20.91 27.09
CA ALA A 208 7.55 22.19 27.40
C ALA A 208 8.44 23.44 27.14
N ARG A 209 9.76 23.31 27.17
CA ARG A 209 10.71 24.38 26.83
C ARG A 209 10.64 24.87 25.37
N ARG A 210 10.06 24.07 24.44
CA ARG A 210 9.86 24.46 23.03
C ARG A 210 8.47 25.01 22.73
N ALA A 211 7.51 24.90 23.65
CA ALA A 211 6.15 25.41 23.45
C ALA A 211 6.05 26.93 23.64
N GLY A 212 7.02 27.57 24.34
CA GLY A 212 7.09 29.02 24.54
C GLY A 212 7.92 29.78 23.51
N ALA A 213 8.60 29.09 22.60
CA ALA A 213 9.19 29.73 21.46
C ALA A 213 8.07 30.25 20.55
N ARG A 214 7.88 31.58 20.48
CA ARG A 214 7.06 32.29 19.48
C ARG A 214 6.99 31.47 18.21
N ARG A 215 5.82 31.49 17.53
CA ARG A 215 5.69 31.15 16.10
C ARG A 215 6.84 31.86 15.35
N ALA A 216 8.03 31.31 15.47
CA ALA A 216 9.08 31.57 14.51
C ALA A 216 8.44 31.22 13.20
N ALA A 217 8.31 32.17 12.30
CA ALA A 217 7.99 31.94 10.91
C ALA A 217 8.67 30.62 10.54
N VAL A 218 7.92 29.65 9.99
CA VAL A 218 8.46 28.36 9.58
C VAL A 218 9.70 28.68 8.77
N ARG A 219 10.86 28.62 9.45
CA ARG A 219 12.14 28.73 8.74
C ARG A 219 12.11 27.55 7.79
N THR A 220 11.87 27.86 6.55
CA THR A 220 12.08 26.93 5.44
C THR A 220 13.43 26.29 5.70
N PRO A 221 13.54 24.96 5.91
CA PRO A 221 14.84 24.37 6.06
C PRO A 221 15.61 24.77 4.80
N LYS A 222 16.70 25.52 4.93
CA LYS A 222 17.62 25.70 3.81
C LYS A 222 18.03 24.28 3.43
N LEU A 223 17.64 23.87 2.23
CA LEU A 223 18.14 22.62 1.65
C LEU A 223 19.65 22.66 1.81
N PRO A 224 20.29 21.60 2.37
CA PRO A 224 21.74 21.58 2.50
C PRO A 224 22.33 21.42 1.09
N LEU A 225 22.38 22.52 0.33
CA LEU A 225 22.93 22.59 -1.02
C LEU A 225 24.45 22.79 -0.96
N SER A 226 25.08 22.31 0.09
CA SER A 226 26.52 22.47 0.33
C SER A 226 27.40 21.56 -0.53
N HIS A 227 26.81 20.59 -1.28
CA HIS A 227 27.60 19.72 -2.13
C HIS A 227 28.15 20.49 -3.34
N PRO A 228 29.48 20.49 -3.60
CA PRO A 228 30.11 21.32 -4.64
C PRO A 228 29.52 21.10 -6.04
N GLN A 229 29.17 19.88 -6.40
CA GLN A 229 28.55 19.56 -7.69
C GLN A 229 27.14 20.14 -7.82
N ILE A 230 26.34 20.12 -6.75
CA ILE A 230 25.00 20.75 -6.75
C ILE A 230 25.16 22.27 -6.88
N ALA A 231 26.11 22.87 -6.19
CA ALA A 231 26.39 24.30 -6.30
C ALA A 231 26.83 24.68 -7.73
N ALA A 232 27.60 23.86 -8.41
CA ALA A 232 27.96 24.06 -9.80
C ALA A 232 26.73 23.98 -10.72
N LEU A 233 25.88 22.98 -10.56
CA LEU A 233 24.63 22.83 -11.35
C LEU A 233 23.65 23.98 -11.15
N LEU A 234 23.55 24.51 -9.92
CA LEU A 234 22.73 25.70 -9.63
C LEU A 234 23.24 26.94 -10.39
N ARG A 235 24.56 27.14 -10.47
CA ARG A 235 25.14 28.21 -11.27
C ARG A 235 24.92 28.02 -12.77
N SER A 236 24.81 26.78 -13.21
CA SER A 236 24.57 26.42 -14.63
C SER A 236 23.09 26.40 -15.00
N GLY A 237 22.18 26.78 -14.11
CA GLY A 237 20.75 26.89 -14.41
C GLY A 237 19.86 25.78 -13.84
N LEU A 238 20.38 24.90 -12.98
CA LEU A 238 19.52 24.03 -12.18
C LEU A 238 18.72 24.87 -11.19
N VAL A 239 17.41 24.74 -11.20
CA VAL A 239 16.50 25.38 -10.25
C VAL A 239 16.10 24.35 -9.19
N VAL A 240 16.36 24.67 -7.92
CA VAL A 240 15.85 23.89 -6.79
C VAL A 240 15.22 24.86 -5.80
N ASP A 241 13.94 24.77 -5.61
CA ASP A 241 13.24 25.63 -4.65
C ASP A 241 12.22 24.85 -3.80
N GLN A 242 11.89 25.42 -2.68
CA GLN A 242 10.85 24.95 -1.78
C GLN A 242 9.87 26.10 -1.52
N ARG A 243 8.60 25.83 -1.72
CA ARG A 243 7.52 26.79 -1.51
C ARG A 243 6.47 26.21 -0.57
N SER A 244 5.93 27.05 0.28
CA SER A 244 4.71 26.76 1.02
C SER A 244 3.54 27.37 0.27
N ILE A 245 2.61 26.55 -0.16
CA ILE A 245 1.37 26.98 -0.81
C ILE A 245 0.18 26.54 0.03
N THR A 246 -0.93 27.26 -0.04
CA THR A 246 -2.17 26.90 0.64
C THR A 246 -3.21 26.46 -0.39
N VAL A 247 -3.74 25.25 -0.23
CA VAL A 247 -4.82 24.72 -1.05
C VAL A 247 -6.05 24.56 -0.15
N GLY A 248 -7.05 25.39 -0.35
CA GLY A 248 -8.14 25.54 0.62
C GLY A 248 -7.59 25.98 1.96
N VAL A 249 -7.79 25.18 3.01
CA VAL A 249 -7.28 25.44 4.38
C VAL A 249 -5.99 24.66 4.71
N LYS A 250 -5.41 23.93 3.74
CA LYS A 250 -4.26 23.04 3.97
C LYS A 250 -2.97 23.66 3.47
N PRO A 251 -1.96 23.88 4.33
CA PRO A 251 -0.62 24.26 3.89
C PRO A 251 0.09 23.04 3.30
N LEU A 252 0.62 23.20 2.09
CA LEU A 252 1.42 22.20 1.39
C LEU A 252 2.84 22.72 1.21
N GLN A 253 3.82 21.85 1.39
CA GLN A 253 5.21 22.11 1.04
C GLN A 253 5.47 21.53 -0.35
N VAL A 254 5.82 22.38 -1.29
CA VAL A 254 6.14 22.01 -2.67
C VAL A 254 7.63 22.15 -2.89
N PHE A 255 8.29 21.05 -3.25
CA PHE A 255 9.68 21.03 -3.68
C PHE A 255 9.72 20.97 -5.20
N ARG A 256 10.47 21.87 -5.81
CA ARG A 256 10.66 21.89 -7.26
C ARG A 256 12.13 21.74 -7.57
N ALA A 257 12.44 20.82 -8.48
CA ALA A 257 13.75 20.71 -9.10
C ALA A 257 13.56 20.66 -10.62
N GLY A 258 14.34 21.41 -11.36
CA GLY A 258 14.18 21.49 -12.81
C GLY A 258 15.28 22.28 -13.49
N GLY A 259 15.28 22.20 -14.82
CA GLY A 259 16.26 22.87 -15.66
C GLY A 259 16.30 22.21 -17.04
N ASN A 260 17.10 22.72 -17.92
CA ASN A 260 17.43 22.05 -19.17
C ASN A 260 18.45 20.93 -18.90
N LEU A 261 17.96 19.68 -18.76
CA LEU A 261 18.81 18.56 -18.36
C LEU A 261 19.99 18.34 -19.31
N SER A 262 19.79 18.51 -20.62
CA SER A 262 20.84 18.38 -21.63
C SER A 262 21.93 19.43 -21.45
N ALA A 263 21.55 20.70 -21.26
CA ALA A 263 22.50 21.78 -21.01
C ALA A 263 23.25 21.64 -19.68
N LEU A 264 22.65 20.94 -18.70
CA LEU A 264 23.26 20.62 -17.41
C LEU A 264 24.09 19.36 -17.41
N GLY A 265 24.18 18.63 -18.56
CA GLY A 265 24.81 17.33 -18.62
C GLY A 265 24.15 16.24 -17.77
N LEU A 266 22.84 16.41 -17.48
CA LEU A 266 22.07 15.49 -16.65
C LEU A 266 21.16 14.61 -17.50
N GLN A 267 20.92 13.40 -17.00
CA GLN A 267 19.98 12.45 -17.58
C GLN A 267 18.94 12.03 -16.55
N LEU A 268 17.69 11.90 -16.98
CA LEU A 268 16.62 11.33 -16.18
C LEU A 268 16.61 9.82 -16.35
N GLN A 269 16.64 9.07 -15.25
CA GLN A 269 16.59 7.60 -15.28
C GLN A 269 15.62 7.05 -14.24
N PRO A 270 14.80 6.03 -14.60
CA PRO A 270 14.06 5.27 -13.62
C PRO A 270 15.04 4.41 -12.81
N LEU A 271 14.91 4.45 -11.49
CA LEU A 271 15.70 3.60 -10.60
C LEU A 271 14.83 2.48 -10.04
N ALA A 272 15.44 1.31 -9.89
CA ALA A 272 14.82 0.14 -9.27
C ALA A 272 15.88 -0.65 -8.52
N MET A 273 15.45 -1.54 -7.63
CA MET A 273 16.35 -2.46 -6.95
C MET A 273 17.06 -3.38 -7.96
N ARG A 274 18.28 -3.76 -7.66
CA ARG A 274 19.04 -4.73 -8.46
C ARG A 274 18.66 -6.15 -8.01
N GLY A 275 18.47 -7.04 -8.98
CA GLY A 275 18.32 -8.48 -8.76
C GLY A 275 16.95 -8.95 -8.28
N SER A 276 16.11 -8.07 -7.74
CA SER A 276 14.73 -8.39 -7.33
C SER A 276 13.87 -7.14 -7.29
N GLN A 277 12.60 -7.29 -7.68
CA GLN A 277 11.60 -6.23 -7.56
C GLN A 277 10.83 -6.30 -6.22
N GLN A 278 11.20 -7.20 -5.32
CA GLN A 278 10.52 -7.39 -4.04
C GLN A 278 11.23 -6.64 -2.92
N GLY A 279 10.44 -6.10 -1.99
CA GLY A 279 10.93 -5.35 -0.83
C GLY A 279 10.98 -3.84 -1.05
N LEU A 280 11.40 -3.12 -0.01
CA LEU A 280 11.53 -1.67 0.00
C LEU A 280 12.97 -1.25 0.25
N ARG A 281 13.33 -0.08 -0.26
CA ARG A 281 14.58 0.61 0.06
C ARG A 281 14.31 2.09 0.29
N PHE A 282 15.06 2.71 1.16
CA PHE A 282 15.04 4.16 1.26
C PHE A 282 15.61 4.79 0.00
N LEU A 283 15.06 5.92 -0.39
CA LEU A 283 15.46 6.61 -1.62
C LEU A 283 16.97 6.80 -1.75
N PRO A 284 17.73 7.22 -0.71
CA PRO A 284 19.18 7.32 -0.80
C PRO A 284 19.88 5.99 -1.11
N GLN A 285 19.38 4.86 -0.62
CA GLN A 285 19.94 3.54 -0.89
C GLN A 285 19.83 3.11 -2.37
N LEU A 286 18.84 3.66 -3.09
CA LEU A 286 18.66 3.45 -4.52
C LEU A 286 19.44 4.47 -5.35
N SER A 287 19.44 5.73 -4.91
CA SER A 287 19.95 6.87 -5.70
C SER A 287 21.46 7.07 -5.58
N GLN A 288 22.04 6.91 -4.39
CA GLN A 288 23.49 7.11 -4.19
C GLN A 288 24.36 6.14 -5.01
N PRO A 289 24.09 4.81 -5.07
CA PRO A 289 24.87 3.91 -5.91
C PRO A 289 24.70 4.15 -7.40
N ALA A 290 23.67 4.89 -7.81
CA ALA A 290 23.42 5.31 -9.18
C ALA A 290 24.07 6.66 -9.54
N GLY A 291 24.76 7.31 -8.59
CA GLY A 291 25.33 8.64 -8.77
C GLY A 291 24.28 9.75 -8.98
N ALA A 292 23.05 9.54 -8.49
CA ALA A 292 21.98 10.49 -8.72
C ALA A 292 22.19 11.78 -7.91
N MET A 293 22.19 12.92 -8.58
CA MET A 293 22.29 14.24 -7.96
C MET A 293 20.98 14.68 -7.29
N ILE A 294 19.86 14.30 -7.90
CA ILE A 294 18.51 14.54 -7.40
C ILE A 294 17.71 13.27 -7.64
N ALA A 295 16.93 12.88 -6.66
CA ALA A 295 16.05 11.74 -6.76
C ALA A 295 14.70 12.02 -6.10
N VAL A 296 13.64 11.49 -6.69
CA VAL A 296 12.27 11.50 -6.17
C VAL A 296 11.70 10.10 -6.28
N ASN A 297 10.94 9.68 -5.28
CA ASN A 297 10.19 8.44 -5.36
C ASN A 297 9.08 8.55 -6.41
N GLY A 298 8.80 7.44 -7.11
CA GLY A 298 7.76 7.38 -8.13
C GLY A 298 7.18 5.97 -8.23
N GLY A 299 6.05 5.88 -8.95
CA GLY A 299 5.30 4.63 -9.08
C GLY A 299 4.54 4.25 -7.80
N PHE A 300 3.93 3.07 -7.85
CA PHE A 300 3.17 2.50 -6.72
C PHE A 300 3.70 1.11 -6.37
N PHE A 301 3.45 0.68 -5.16
CA PHE A 301 3.78 -0.66 -4.69
C PHE A 301 2.69 -1.18 -3.72
N ASN A 302 2.54 -2.48 -3.66
CA ASN A 302 1.71 -3.13 -2.65
C ASN A 302 2.39 -3.00 -1.29
N ARG A 303 1.77 -2.30 -0.36
CA ARG A 303 2.37 -1.97 0.95
C ARG A 303 2.62 -3.20 1.83
N ILE A 304 1.76 -4.22 1.72
CA ILE A 304 1.84 -5.43 2.55
C ILE A 304 2.95 -6.32 2.02
N ARG A 305 2.90 -6.65 0.73
CA ARG A 305 3.82 -7.59 0.09
C ARG A 305 5.08 -6.92 -0.44
N GLN A 306 5.13 -5.58 -0.42
CA GLN A 306 6.26 -4.77 -0.90
C GLN A 306 6.64 -5.09 -2.36
N LEU A 307 5.62 -5.26 -3.19
CA LEU A 307 5.73 -5.64 -4.60
C LEU A 307 5.39 -4.47 -5.52
N PRO A 308 6.01 -4.36 -6.71
CA PRO A 308 5.74 -3.27 -7.63
C PRO A 308 4.32 -3.30 -8.19
N LEU A 309 3.72 -2.12 -8.31
CA LEU A 309 2.43 -1.89 -8.94
C LEU A 309 2.56 -0.82 -10.01
N GLY A 310 2.37 -1.22 -11.27
CA GLY A 310 2.39 -0.29 -12.40
C GLY A 310 3.68 -0.31 -13.21
N ALA A 311 3.69 0.55 -14.23
CA ALA A 311 4.72 0.56 -15.27
C ALA A 311 6.09 0.98 -14.74
N LEU A 312 7.09 0.18 -15.04
CA LEU A 312 8.50 0.54 -14.87
C LEU A 312 9.31 -0.08 -16.01
N ARG A 313 9.76 0.77 -16.93
CA ARG A 313 10.65 0.40 -18.03
C ARG A 313 11.92 1.21 -17.95
N ARG A 314 13.07 0.55 -18.05
CA ARG A 314 14.38 1.18 -18.01
C ARG A 314 15.24 0.66 -19.15
N ASN A 315 15.76 1.58 -19.95
CA ASN A 315 16.63 1.25 -21.09
C ASN A 315 16.01 0.17 -22.00
N GLY A 316 14.71 0.27 -22.28
CA GLY A 316 14.01 -0.67 -23.13
C GLY A 316 13.54 -1.97 -22.46
N VAL A 317 13.91 -2.23 -21.22
CA VAL A 317 13.54 -3.45 -20.49
C VAL A 317 12.39 -3.17 -19.53
N TRP A 318 11.29 -3.93 -19.63
CA TRP A 318 10.18 -3.89 -18.69
C TRP A 318 10.57 -4.58 -17.37
N LEU A 319 10.72 -3.80 -16.31
CA LEU A 319 10.91 -4.31 -14.95
C LEU A 319 9.57 -4.65 -14.30
N SER A 320 8.51 -3.85 -14.58
CA SER A 320 7.13 -4.11 -14.19
C SER A 320 6.19 -3.54 -15.25
N GLY A 321 5.12 -4.25 -15.57
CA GLY A 321 4.13 -3.81 -16.56
C GLY A 321 3.11 -2.81 -15.99
N PRO A 322 2.44 -2.03 -16.86
CA PRO A 322 1.34 -1.16 -16.47
C PRO A 322 0.15 -1.98 -15.95
N ILE A 323 -0.64 -1.35 -15.08
CA ILE A 323 -1.91 -1.88 -14.57
C ILE A 323 -3.03 -0.86 -14.78
N LEU A 324 -4.26 -1.31 -14.91
CA LEU A 324 -5.49 -0.49 -14.88
C LEU A 324 -5.48 0.69 -15.87
N ASN A 325 -4.74 0.60 -16.96
CA ASN A 325 -4.58 1.70 -17.93
C ASN A 325 -4.22 3.05 -17.26
N ARG A 326 -3.39 3.00 -16.21
CA ARG A 326 -2.98 4.17 -15.43
C ARG A 326 -2.11 5.12 -16.23
N GLY A 327 -2.06 6.37 -15.75
CA GLY A 327 -1.16 7.38 -16.27
C GLY A 327 0.31 6.99 -16.13
N VAL A 328 1.09 7.30 -17.16
CA VAL A 328 2.54 7.11 -17.18
C VAL A 328 3.25 8.37 -17.68
N ILE A 329 4.49 8.53 -17.28
CA ILE A 329 5.48 9.40 -17.90
C ILE A 329 6.47 8.53 -18.67
N ALA A 330 6.82 8.93 -19.90
CA ALA A 330 7.76 8.21 -20.74
C ALA A 330 8.72 9.17 -21.44
N TRP A 331 9.97 8.73 -21.69
CA TRP A 331 10.99 9.55 -22.34
C TRP A 331 12.07 8.69 -23.01
N GLY A 332 12.68 9.29 -24.03
CA GLY A 332 13.82 8.74 -24.74
C GLY A 332 15.12 9.47 -24.43
N SER A 333 16.14 9.29 -25.29
CA SER A 333 17.44 9.93 -25.17
C SER A 333 17.40 11.47 -25.23
N SER A 334 16.43 12.04 -25.94
CA SER A 334 16.25 13.50 -26.00
C SER A 334 15.82 14.13 -24.67
N GLY A 335 15.43 13.32 -23.68
CA GLY A 335 14.90 13.81 -22.40
C GLY A 335 13.50 14.44 -22.48
N LYS A 336 12.87 14.51 -23.68
CA LYS A 336 11.51 15.03 -23.85
C LYS A 336 10.51 14.13 -23.14
N LEU A 337 9.80 14.68 -22.16
CA LEU A 337 8.80 13.96 -21.39
C LEU A 337 7.47 13.88 -22.15
N GLN A 338 6.89 12.69 -22.17
CA GLN A 338 5.57 12.42 -22.75
C GLN A 338 4.69 11.79 -21.69
N PHE A 339 3.40 12.12 -21.68
CA PHE A 339 2.42 11.70 -20.69
C PHE A 339 1.23 11.07 -21.38
N GLY A 340 0.63 10.07 -20.76
CA GLY A 340 -0.57 9.45 -21.27
C GLY A 340 -0.95 8.21 -20.43
N ARG A 341 -2.02 7.55 -20.84
CA ARG A 341 -2.41 6.26 -20.27
C ARG A 341 -1.73 5.13 -21.05
N LEU A 342 -1.40 4.05 -20.33
CA LEU A 342 -0.71 2.93 -20.95
C LEU A 342 -1.28 1.59 -20.46
N ARG A 343 -1.58 0.74 -21.45
CA ARG A 343 -1.91 -0.67 -21.26
C ARG A 343 -1.01 -1.53 -22.14
N LEU A 344 -0.56 -2.66 -21.61
CA LEU A 344 0.10 -3.74 -22.36
C LEU A 344 -0.85 -4.92 -22.45
N ASP A 345 -1.17 -5.31 -23.69
CA ASP A 345 -1.91 -6.53 -23.96
C ASP A 345 -0.89 -7.61 -24.31
N GLN A 346 -0.78 -8.62 -23.45
CA GLN A 346 0.10 -9.77 -23.62
C GLN A 346 -0.73 -11.00 -23.95
N VAL A 347 -0.34 -11.71 -24.99
CA VAL A 347 -1.01 -12.93 -25.43
C VAL A 347 -0.01 -14.05 -25.54
N LEU A 348 -0.29 -15.19 -24.90
CA LEU A 348 0.40 -16.44 -25.14
C LEU A 348 -0.30 -17.17 -26.28
N GLU A 349 0.38 -17.33 -27.39
CA GLU A 349 -0.04 -18.16 -28.53
C GLU A 349 0.55 -19.55 -28.32
N VAL A 350 -0.29 -20.57 -28.39
CA VAL A 350 0.08 -21.99 -28.22
C VAL A 350 -0.11 -22.69 -29.56
N SER A 351 0.73 -23.69 -29.84
CA SER A 351 0.56 -24.55 -31.02
C SER A 351 -0.88 -25.04 -31.15
N GLY A 352 -1.39 -25.10 -32.38
CA GLY A 352 -2.81 -25.35 -32.66
C GLY A 352 -3.70 -24.11 -32.60
N GLY A 353 -3.13 -22.89 -32.56
CA GLY A 353 -3.86 -21.63 -32.71
C GLY A 353 -4.56 -21.11 -31.45
N ARG A 354 -4.43 -21.80 -30.32
CA ARG A 354 -5.03 -21.35 -29.05
C ARG A 354 -4.32 -20.10 -28.52
N ARG A 355 -5.08 -19.14 -28.00
CA ARG A 355 -4.57 -17.85 -27.51
C ARG A 355 -5.07 -17.57 -26.10
N TRP A 356 -4.17 -17.16 -25.22
CA TRP A 356 -4.46 -16.88 -23.83
C TRP A 356 -3.96 -15.49 -23.42
N GLY A 357 -4.82 -14.67 -22.85
CA GLY A 357 -4.43 -13.37 -22.32
C GLY A 357 -3.56 -13.51 -21.06
N LEU A 358 -2.43 -12.80 -21.02
CA LEU A 358 -1.58 -12.67 -19.83
C LEU A 358 -1.82 -11.30 -19.22
N GLY A 359 -2.53 -11.24 -18.09
CA GLY A 359 -3.02 -10.00 -17.52
C GLY A 359 -1.93 -9.03 -17.06
N PHE A 360 -0.86 -9.54 -16.45
CA PHE A 360 0.16 -8.70 -15.81
C PHE A 360 1.58 -9.19 -16.08
N LEU A 361 2.52 -8.24 -16.11
CA LEU A 361 3.95 -8.47 -16.29
C LEU A 361 4.71 -8.02 -15.04
N ASN A 362 5.43 -8.94 -14.39
CA ASN A 362 6.26 -8.65 -13.22
C ASN A 362 5.55 -7.75 -12.19
N SER A 363 4.32 -8.08 -11.86
CA SER A 363 3.45 -7.22 -11.05
C SER A 363 3.04 -7.87 -9.75
N GLY A 364 2.98 -7.08 -8.69
CA GLY A 364 2.36 -7.44 -7.42
C GLY A 364 0.84 -7.25 -7.40
N TYR A 365 0.23 -6.83 -8.50
CA TYR A 365 -1.23 -6.74 -8.66
C TYR A 365 -1.79 -8.13 -8.95
N LEU A 366 -2.32 -8.76 -7.91
CA LEU A 366 -2.74 -10.16 -7.95
C LEU A 366 -4.22 -10.26 -8.28
N GLN A 367 -4.52 -10.90 -9.40
CA GLN A 367 -5.89 -11.21 -9.81
C GLN A 367 -5.99 -12.66 -10.35
N ARG A 368 -7.20 -13.17 -10.44
CA ARG A 368 -7.50 -14.44 -11.14
C ARG A 368 -7.04 -14.35 -12.59
N GLY A 369 -6.50 -15.44 -13.13
CA GLY A 369 -6.05 -15.55 -14.50
C GLY A 369 -4.55 -15.80 -14.63
N LEU A 370 -4.00 -15.51 -15.79
CA LEU A 370 -2.60 -15.75 -16.11
C LEU A 370 -1.78 -14.46 -15.95
N SER A 371 -0.59 -14.58 -15.40
CA SER A 371 0.37 -13.47 -15.28
C SER A 371 1.76 -13.95 -15.69
N ARG A 372 2.56 -13.06 -16.27
CA ARG A 372 3.91 -13.35 -16.74
C ARG A 372 4.95 -12.76 -15.82
N TYR A 373 5.94 -13.57 -15.46
CA TYR A 373 7.12 -13.15 -14.71
C TYR A 373 8.38 -13.48 -15.51
N THR A 374 9.30 -12.53 -15.55
CA THR A 374 10.58 -12.65 -16.26
C THR A 374 11.72 -12.55 -15.26
N ARG A 375 12.97 -12.73 -15.72
CA ARG A 375 14.17 -12.51 -14.91
C ARG A 375 14.22 -11.12 -14.26
N ALA A 376 13.56 -10.12 -14.81
CA ALA A 376 13.48 -8.78 -14.24
C ALA A 376 12.69 -8.74 -12.90
N TRP A 377 11.79 -9.69 -12.66
CA TRP A 377 11.14 -9.86 -11.36
C TRP A 377 12.14 -10.27 -10.26
N GLY A 378 13.03 -11.16 -10.59
CA GLY A 378 14.04 -11.73 -9.71
C GLY A 378 14.54 -13.08 -10.24
N ALA A 379 15.57 -13.62 -9.59
CA ALA A 379 16.11 -14.93 -9.93
C ALA A 379 15.16 -16.08 -9.61
N GLN A 380 14.26 -15.86 -8.68
CA GLN A 380 13.29 -16.85 -8.20
C GLN A 380 11.90 -16.24 -8.13
N TYR A 381 10.90 -17.08 -8.24
CA TYR A 381 9.51 -16.79 -8.00
C TYR A 381 9.00 -17.71 -6.88
N ARG A 382 8.37 -17.10 -5.86
CA ARG A 382 7.63 -17.81 -4.83
C ARG A 382 6.16 -17.45 -4.96
N ALA A 383 5.27 -18.41 -4.69
CA ALA A 383 3.82 -18.20 -4.77
C ALA A 383 3.38 -16.95 -4.00
N LEU A 384 2.61 -16.08 -4.65
CA LEU A 384 2.13 -14.82 -4.08
C LEU A 384 0.71 -14.95 -3.50
N SER A 385 -0.10 -15.89 -3.98
CA SER A 385 -1.48 -16.13 -3.50
C SER A 385 -1.68 -17.50 -2.86
N GLY A 386 -0.68 -18.36 -2.90
CA GLY A 386 -0.73 -19.71 -2.32
C GLY A 386 -1.47 -20.77 -3.17
N GLU A 387 -2.30 -20.36 -4.13
CA GLU A 387 -3.04 -21.26 -5.04
C GLU A 387 -2.63 -21.00 -6.49
N GLU A 388 -1.39 -21.35 -6.80
CA GLU A 388 -0.79 -21.07 -8.08
C GLU A 388 -0.19 -22.31 -8.71
N GLN A 389 -0.26 -22.37 -10.03
CA GLN A 389 0.49 -23.28 -10.89
C GLN A 389 1.23 -22.45 -11.92
N ALA A 390 2.30 -22.97 -12.50
CA ALA A 390 3.06 -22.20 -13.49
C ALA A 390 3.67 -23.05 -14.58
N LEU A 391 3.93 -22.40 -15.72
CA LEU A 391 4.73 -22.93 -16.84
C LEU A 391 6.01 -22.12 -16.94
N LEU A 392 7.14 -22.80 -17.03
CA LEU A 392 8.41 -22.20 -17.43
C LEU A 392 8.54 -22.32 -18.95
N ILE A 393 8.69 -21.19 -19.60
CA ILE A 393 8.84 -21.09 -21.05
C ILE A 393 10.25 -20.60 -21.36
N ARG A 394 10.96 -21.32 -22.21
CA ARG A 394 12.28 -20.92 -22.72
C ARG A 394 12.41 -21.31 -24.18
N ASN A 395 13.04 -20.47 -24.98
CA ASN A 395 13.26 -20.71 -26.41
C ASN A 395 11.97 -21.07 -27.19
N GLY A 396 10.84 -20.45 -26.85
CA GLY A 396 9.57 -20.67 -27.50
C GLY A 396 8.90 -22.02 -27.19
N ARG A 397 9.33 -22.72 -26.14
CA ARG A 397 8.73 -23.99 -25.69
C ARG A 397 8.47 -23.99 -24.19
N VAL A 398 7.46 -24.73 -23.77
CA VAL A 398 7.21 -25.04 -22.36
C VAL A 398 8.24 -26.07 -21.91
N GLU A 399 9.15 -25.66 -21.04
CA GLU A 399 10.24 -26.49 -20.52
C GLU A 399 9.83 -27.29 -19.29
N ALA A 400 9.02 -26.67 -18.41
CA ALA A 400 8.57 -27.30 -17.18
C ALA A 400 7.20 -26.77 -16.75
N GLN A 401 6.49 -27.62 -15.98
CA GLN A 401 5.29 -27.27 -15.27
C GLN A 401 5.52 -27.38 -13.77
N TYR A 402 5.14 -26.33 -13.02
CA TYR A 402 5.32 -26.28 -11.58
C TYR A 402 3.98 -26.38 -10.85
N SER A 403 3.94 -27.29 -9.87
CA SER A 403 2.83 -27.46 -8.97
C SER A 403 2.78 -26.36 -7.91
N ARG A 404 1.66 -26.27 -7.19
CA ARG A 404 1.48 -25.41 -6.02
C ARG A 404 2.61 -25.58 -4.99
N ALA A 405 2.96 -26.82 -4.65
CA ALA A 405 3.99 -27.12 -3.66
C ALA A 405 5.37 -26.60 -4.10
N ALA A 406 5.74 -26.79 -5.38
CA ALA A 406 6.99 -26.28 -5.91
C ALA A 406 7.06 -24.74 -5.86
N LEU A 407 5.96 -24.06 -6.21
CA LEU A 407 5.90 -22.60 -6.17
C LEU A 407 5.95 -22.03 -4.75
N GLN A 408 5.42 -22.74 -3.76
CA GLN A 408 5.53 -22.36 -2.35
C GLN A 408 6.98 -22.41 -1.84
N GLN A 409 7.76 -23.37 -2.30
CA GLN A 409 9.19 -23.47 -2.00
C GLN A 409 10.03 -22.45 -2.77
N GLY A 410 9.54 -22.07 -3.95
CA GLY A 410 10.21 -21.13 -4.86
C GLY A 410 10.86 -21.85 -6.03
N VAL A 411 10.65 -21.30 -7.23
CA VAL A 411 11.19 -21.83 -8.48
C VAL A 411 12.10 -20.80 -9.15
N SER A 412 13.11 -21.26 -9.86
CA SER A 412 14.04 -20.41 -10.58
C SER A 412 13.38 -19.81 -11.83
N ILE A 413 13.69 -18.54 -12.13
CA ILE A 413 13.46 -17.91 -13.42
C ILE A 413 14.81 -17.72 -14.09
N PRO A 414 15.23 -18.62 -14.99
CA PRO A 414 16.49 -18.49 -15.70
C PRO A 414 16.55 -17.24 -16.58
N PRO A 415 17.73 -16.77 -16.98
CA PRO A 415 17.86 -15.76 -18.02
C PRO A 415 17.12 -16.18 -19.30
N SER A 416 16.47 -15.23 -19.96
CA SER A 416 15.71 -15.45 -21.20
C SER A 416 14.52 -16.42 -21.07
N ALA A 417 14.10 -16.74 -19.85
CA ALA A 417 12.90 -17.53 -19.60
C ALA A 417 11.73 -16.63 -19.13
N ASP A 418 10.52 -17.10 -19.42
CA ASP A 418 9.26 -16.57 -18.93
C ASP A 418 8.60 -17.59 -18.00
N LEU A 419 8.10 -17.14 -16.86
CA LEU A 419 7.25 -17.93 -16.00
C LEU A 419 5.81 -17.42 -16.14
N VAL A 420 4.91 -18.26 -16.69
CA VAL A 420 3.48 -17.96 -16.79
C VAL A 420 2.76 -18.61 -15.62
N VAL A 421 2.23 -17.79 -14.73
CA VAL A 421 1.59 -18.21 -13.48
C VAL A 421 0.08 -18.12 -13.62
N ALA A 422 -0.62 -19.21 -13.32
CA ALA A 422 -2.07 -19.33 -13.27
C ALA A 422 -2.56 -19.19 -11.82
N ARG A 423 -3.58 -18.35 -11.60
CA ARG A 423 -4.16 -18.01 -10.28
C ARG A 423 -5.66 -18.12 -10.24
N GLY A 424 -6.21 -18.38 -9.05
CA GLY A 424 -7.65 -18.38 -8.80
C GLY A 424 -8.38 -19.43 -9.61
N GLY A 425 -7.79 -20.62 -9.78
CA GLY A 425 -8.38 -21.71 -10.56
C GLY A 425 -8.31 -21.53 -12.08
N ALA A 426 -7.50 -20.57 -12.58
CA ALA A 426 -7.24 -20.46 -14.01
C ALA A 426 -6.48 -21.72 -14.49
N PRO A 427 -6.85 -22.32 -15.64
CA PRO A 427 -6.15 -23.48 -16.16
C PRO A 427 -4.78 -23.08 -16.72
N LEU A 428 -3.85 -24.01 -16.72
CA LEU A 428 -2.59 -23.86 -17.44
C LEU A 428 -2.86 -23.87 -18.97
N PRO A 429 -2.26 -22.91 -19.71
CA PRO A 429 -2.57 -22.71 -21.12
C PRO A 429 -1.97 -23.75 -22.07
N ALA A 430 -0.95 -24.50 -21.61
CA ALA A 430 -0.16 -25.41 -22.43
C ALA A 430 0.43 -26.54 -21.56
N ALA A 431 0.94 -27.58 -22.18
CA ALA A 431 1.67 -28.69 -21.56
C ALA A 431 3.17 -28.58 -21.83
N THR A 432 3.96 -29.32 -21.05
CA THR A 432 5.41 -29.44 -21.27
C THR A 432 5.70 -29.95 -22.68
N GLY A 433 6.61 -29.30 -23.40
CA GLY A 433 6.98 -29.60 -24.79
C GLY A 433 6.23 -28.75 -25.83
N ASP A 434 5.08 -28.16 -25.49
CA ASP A 434 4.30 -27.33 -26.42
C ASP A 434 5.13 -26.13 -26.92
N ALA A 435 5.00 -25.85 -28.22
CA ALA A 435 5.54 -24.63 -28.81
C ALA A 435 4.61 -23.47 -28.47
N VAL A 436 5.20 -22.37 -27.99
CA VAL A 436 4.48 -21.18 -27.53
C VAL A 436 5.20 -19.89 -27.91
N LYS A 437 4.42 -18.81 -28.07
CA LYS A 437 4.95 -17.48 -28.37
C LYS A 437 4.22 -16.42 -27.53
N VAL A 438 4.98 -15.56 -26.86
CA VAL A 438 4.41 -14.38 -26.21
C VAL A 438 4.39 -13.21 -27.18
N VAL A 439 3.21 -12.67 -27.44
CA VAL A 439 2.99 -11.49 -28.28
C VAL A 439 2.63 -10.32 -27.37
N LEU A 440 3.31 -9.19 -27.59
CA LEU A 440 3.10 -7.95 -26.85
C LEU A 440 2.50 -6.88 -27.75
N ARG A 441 1.43 -6.24 -27.33
CA ARG A 441 0.82 -5.07 -27.96
C ARG A 441 0.58 -3.99 -26.91
N SER A 442 0.45 -2.75 -27.34
CA SER A 442 0.10 -1.66 -26.44
C SER A 442 -0.94 -0.74 -27.08
N ASN A 443 -1.69 -0.04 -26.25
CA ASN A 443 -2.64 1.00 -26.70
C ASN A 443 -1.98 2.36 -26.94
N SER A 444 -0.66 2.48 -26.76
CA SER A 444 0.05 3.75 -26.83
C SER A 444 1.49 3.59 -27.32
N ALA A 445 1.93 4.52 -28.17
CA ALA A 445 3.32 4.64 -28.61
C ALA A 445 4.31 4.85 -27.44
N LEU A 446 3.84 5.28 -26.27
CA LEU A 446 4.67 5.44 -25.07
C LEU A 446 5.35 4.14 -24.64
N ALA A 447 4.76 2.97 -24.95
CA ALA A 447 5.36 1.67 -24.70
C ALA A 447 6.66 1.43 -25.50
N GLY A 448 6.87 2.14 -26.60
CA GLY A 448 8.09 2.06 -27.41
C GLY A 448 9.27 2.85 -26.84
N LEU A 449 9.02 3.80 -25.95
CA LEU A 449 10.09 4.63 -25.36
C LEU A 449 10.93 3.81 -24.36
N PRO A 450 12.24 4.06 -24.31
CA PRO A 450 13.15 3.26 -23.49
C PRO A 450 12.89 3.39 -21.98
N ASN A 451 12.37 4.52 -21.53
CA ASN A 451 12.07 4.76 -20.14
C ASN A 451 10.59 5.09 -19.94
N VAL A 452 9.94 4.37 -19.04
CA VAL A 452 8.54 4.57 -18.67
C VAL A 452 8.40 4.41 -17.16
N LEU A 453 7.71 5.33 -16.52
CA LEU A 453 7.38 5.25 -15.10
C LEU A 453 5.88 5.44 -14.91
N GLY A 454 5.24 4.50 -14.24
CA GLY A 454 3.84 4.56 -13.85
C GLY A 454 3.62 5.59 -12.75
N GLY A 455 2.48 6.22 -12.78
CA GLY A 455 2.00 7.17 -11.78
C GLY A 455 0.48 7.22 -11.87
N GLY A 456 -0.07 8.34 -11.52
CA GLY A 456 -1.51 8.59 -11.68
C GLY A 456 -2.17 9.06 -10.39
N PRO A 457 -3.45 9.40 -10.47
CA PRO A 457 -4.22 9.45 -11.72
C PRO A 457 -3.69 10.52 -12.68
N LEU A 458 -3.87 10.30 -13.99
CA LEU A 458 -3.53 11.31 -14.99
C LEU A 458 -4.45 12.52 -14.83
N LEU A 459 -3.89 13.69 -14.57
CA LEU A 459 -4.64 14.90 -14.23
C LEU A 459 -5.01 15.70 -15.47
N ILE A 460 -4.02 15.97 -16.32
CA ILE A 460 -4.13 16.82 -17.50
C ILE A 460 -3.47 16.15 -18.70
N GLN A 461 -4.10 16.22 -19.85
CA GLN A 461 -3.56 15.77 -21.13
C GLN A 461 -4.00 16.74 -22.23
N GLY A 462 -3.06 17.20 -23.06
CA GLY A 462 -3.38 18.18 -24.12
C GLY A 462 -4.02 19.48 -23.60
N GLY A 463 -3.69 19.92 -22.40
CA GLY A 463 -4.28 21.11 -21.77
C GLY A 463 -5.67 20.90 -21.16
N GLN A 464 -6.26 19.71 -21.30
CA GLN A 464 -7.57 19.38 -20.76
C GLN A 464 -7.46 18.54 -19.48
N VAL A 465 -8.37 18.77 -18.53
CA VAL A 465 -8.49 17.95 -17.33
C VAL A 465 -9.09 16.58 -17.72
N VAL A 466 -8.31 15.50 -17.48
CA VAL A 466 -8.69 14.13 -17.86
C VAL A 466 -8.73 13.19 -16.64
N LEU A 467 -8.83 13.76 -15.44
CA LEU A 467 -8.86 13.02 -14.19
C LEU A 467 -9.98 11.97 -14.17
N ASN A 468 -9.59 10.70 -14.07
CA ASN A 468 -10.50 9.57 -13.92
C ASN A 468 -9.95 8.62 -12.85
N GLY A 469 -10.03 9.04 -11.58
CA GLY A 469 -9.51 8.26 -10.46
C GLY A 469 -10.12 6.86 -10.38
N ARG A 470 -11.43 6.72 -10.55
CA ARG A 470 -12.11 5.41 -10.53
C ARG A 470 -11.64 4.49 -11.65
N GLY A 471 -11.54 4.98 -12.88
CA GLY A 471 -11.10 4.19 -14.04
C GLY A 471 -9.63 3.77 -13.95
N GLU A 472 -8.83 4.51 -13.18
CA GLU A 472 -7.43 4.18 -12.88
C GLU A 472 -7.25 3.42 -11.55
N GLY A 473 -8.36 3.01 -10.88
CA GLY A 473 -8.36 2.25 -9.64
C GLY A 473 -7.83 3.02 -8.43
N PHE A 474 -8.12 4.33 -8.37
CA PHE A 474 -7.86 5.15 -7.19
C PHE A 474 -9.15 5.38 -6.40
N SER A 475 -9.13 5.06 -5.12
CA SER A 475 -10.24 5.34 -4.21
C SER A 475 -10.37 6.83 -3.94
N PRO A 476 -11.60 7.38 -3.75
CA PRO A 476 -11.78 8.75 -3.31
C PRO A 476 -11.11 8.97 -1.95
N GLY A 477 -10.11 9.86 -1.90
CA GLY A 477 -9.38 10.17 -0.65
C GLY A 477 -7.86 10.14 -0.79
N PHE A 478 -7.37 9.83 -1.99
CA PHE A 478 -5.95 10.06 -2.33
C PHE A 478 -5.71 11.50 -2.77
#